data_e2be14acb2c254d48cc237686d35aa85
#
_entry.id   e2be14acb2c254d48cc237686d35aa85
#
_cell.length_a   1.000
_cell.length_b   1.000
_cell.length_c   1.000
_cell.angle_alpha   90.00
_cell.angle_beta   90.00
_cell.angle_gamma   90.00
#
_symmetry.space_group_name_H-M   'P 1'
#
loop_
_entity.id
_entity.type
_entity.pdbx_description
1 polymer ?
#
loop_
_entity_poly.entity_id
_entity_poly.type
_entity_poly.pdbx_seq_one_letter_code
_entity_poly.pdbx_strand_id
1 'polypeptide(L)'
;MQTSPEEGLPRFQQQQLRFSAHIRDPENAPLPEGVPARRMAIYTEIFFNNINEQLSGNFPVLRQITSDERWHALVRDFMRKHRSVTPLFTEVALEFLNYLQEEREPQPADWPFMLELAHYEYVELAVSISSADEEAGEYDPNGDLVAGQPLVGPTAWNLSYRWPVHTIGPENLPTEAPSEPTHLVVYRDRADGVHFLEINAVTQRLLQLLKENPGHTGLD
;
A
#
# COMPACT_ATOMS: atom_id res chain seq x y z
N MET A 1 -22.60 20.95 19.27
CA MET A 1 -21.91 20.28 20.40
C MET A 1 -21.67 18.86 19.96
N GLN A 2 -20.45 18.54 19.54
CA GLN A 2 -20.08 17.15 19.25
C GLN A 2 -19.91 16.45 20.61
N THR A 3 -20.76 15.48 20.88
CA THR A 3 -20.59 14.57 22.03
C THR A 3 -19.26 13.86 21.90
N SER A 4 -18.46 13.90 22.96
CA SER A 4 -17.18 13.20 23.01
C SER A 4 -17.41 11.70 22.75
N PRO A 5 -16.61 11.00 21.91
CA PRO A 5 -16.79 9.58 21.63
C PRO A 5 -16.67 8.69 22.88
N GLU A 6 -16.31 9.26 24.02
CA GLU A 6 -16.15 8.58 25.31
C GLU A 6 -17.43 8.62 26.17
N GLU A 7 -18.40 9.49 25.85
CA GLU A 7 -19.64 9.61 26.65
C GLU A 7 -20.49 8.34 26.55
N GLY A 8 -20.70 7.69 27.69
CA GLY A 8 -21.48 6.46 27.82
C GLY A 8 -20.68 5.16 27.83
N LEU A 9 -19.37 5.21 27.58
CA LEU A 9 -18.53 4.01 27.65
C LEU A 9 -18.14 3.66 29.09
N PRO A 10 -17.92 2.36 29.40
CA PRO A 10 -17.34 1.94 30.68
C PRO A 10 -15.97 2.60 30.91
N ARG A 11 -15.65 2.86 32.20
CA ARG A 11 -14.41 3.57 32.58
C ARG A 11 -13.13 2.96 31.97
N PHE A 12 -13.04 1.63 31.90
CA PHE A 12 -11.87 0.96 31.33
C PHE A 12 -11.71 1.23 29.83
N GLN A 13 -12.82 1.30 29.08
CA GLN A 13 -12.79 1.63 27.65
C GLN A 13 -12.39 3.09 27.43
N GLN A 14 -12.88 4.01 28.25
CA GLN A 14 -12.43 5.41 28.20
C GLN A 14 -10.92 5.51 28.43
N GLN A 15 -10.38 4.76 29.42
CA GLN A 15 -8.94 4.73 29.68
C GLN A 15 -8.15 4.16 28.51
N GLN A 16 -8.63 3.08 27.87
CA GLN A 16 -8.01 2.51 26.69
C GLN A 16 -7.98 3.50 25.51
N LEU A 17 -9.09 4.20 25.26
CA LEU A 17 -9.17 5.21 24.21
C LEU A 17 -8.20 6.37 24.45
N ARG A 18 -8.10 6.87 25.69
CA ARG A 18 -7.15 7.93 26.05
C ARG A 18 -5.70 7.48 25.92
N PHE A 19 -5.42 6.24 26.33
CA PHE A 19 -4.10 5.64 26.21
C PHE A 19 -3.67 5.53 24.73
N SER A 20 -4.53 4.97 23.88
CA SER A 20 -4.26 4.83 22.45
C SER A 20 -4.19 6.18 21.73
N ALA A 21 -5.05 7.14 22.10
CA ALA A 21 -5.00 8.49 21.54
C ALA A 21 -3.65 9.18 21.82
N HIS A 22 -3.12 9.06 23.04
CA HIS A 22 -1.82 9.65 23.37
C HIS A 22 -0.66 8.94 22.65
N ILE A 23 -0.70 7.62 22.46
CA ILE A 23 0.30 6.89 21.65
C ILE A 23 0.33 7.44 20.22
N ARG A 24 -0.84 7.68 19.65
CA ARG A 24 -0.98 8.11 18.24
C ARG A 24 -0.61 9.57 18.04
N ASP A 25 -0.94 10.43 18.99
CA ASP A 25 -0.70 11.88 18.94
C ASP A 25 -0.23 12.42 20.33
N PRO A 26 1.01 12.16 20.71
CA PRO A 26 1.53 12.54 22.02
C PRO A 26 1.63 14.04 22.23
N GLU A 27 1.65 14.82 21.14
CA GLU A 27 1.77 16.28 21.22
C GLU A 27 0.43 16.96 21.52
N ASN A 28 -0.67 16.40 21.01
CA ASN A 28 -2.00 17.03 21.15
C ASN A 28 -2.94 16.26 22.08
N ALA A 29 -2.77 14.94 22.25
CA ALA A 29 -3.59 14.15 23.15
C ALA A 29 -3.06 14.24 24.60
N PRO A 30 -3.96 14.43 25.60
CA PRO A 30 -3.53 14.55 26.99
C PRO A 30 -2.93 13.23 27.51
N LEU A 31 -1.99 13.35 28.45
CA LEU A 31 -1.43 12.20 29.15
C LEU A 31 -2.54 11.43 29.90
N PRO A 32 -2.63 10.09 29.72
CA PRO A 32 -3.62 9.28 30.41
C PRO A 32 -3.47 9.35 31.93
N GLU A 33 -4.60 9.48 32.64
CA GLU A 33 -4.63 9.56 34.09
C GLU A 33 -4.05 8.28 34.74
N GLY A 34 -3.21 8.46 35.76
CA GLY A 34 -2.60 7.33 36.49
C GLY A 34 -1.41 6.67 35.76
N VAL A 35 -1.04 7.12 34.57
CA VAL A 35 0.14 6.61 33.86
C VAL A 35 1.29 7.63 33.99
N PRO A 36 2.45 7.25 34.58
CA PRO A 36 3.61 8.13 34.64
C PRO A 36 4.11 8.52 33.24
N ALA A 37 4.39 9.81 33.00
CA ALA A 37 4.86 10.33 31.72
C ALA A 37 6.04 9.55 31.13
N ARG A 38 7.02 9.17 31.98
CA ARG A 38 8.17 8.37 31.55
C ARG A 38 7.76 7.00 30.97
N ARG A 39 6.76 6.34 31.55
CA ARG A 39 6.27 5.05 31.03
C ARG A 39 5.50 5.26 29.73
N MET A 40 4.69 6.30 29.66
CA MET A 40 3.92 6.61 28.46
C MET A 40 4.83 6.94 27.27
N ALA A 41 5.92 7.67 27.50
CA ALA A 41 6.93 7.97 26.49
C ALA A 41 7.53 6.69 25.88
N ILE A 42 7.81 5.65 26.68
CA ILE A 42 8.31 4.35 26.20
C ILE A 42 7.28 3.69 25.26
N TYR A 43 6.01 3.66 25.64
CA TYR A 43 4.97 3.10 24.76
C TYR A 43 4.84 3.88 23.46
N THR A 44 4.82 5.21 23.52
CA THR A 44 4.74 6.08 22.35
C THR A 44 5.89 5.84 21.39
N GLU A 45 7.10 5.69 21.92
CA GLU A 45 8.30 5.41 21.12
C GLU A 45 8.26 4.01 20.50
N ILE A 46 7.93 2.97 21.27
CA ILE A 46 7.87 1.59 20.77
C ILE A 46 6.83 1.46 19.65
N PHE A 47 5.63 1.97 19.86
CA PHE A 47 4.58 1.89 18.84
C PHE A 47 4.94 2.67 17.57
N PHE A 48 5.52 3.86 17.73
CA PHE A 48 6.01 4.62 16.59
C PHE A 48 7.09 3.88 15.82
N ASN A 49 8.09 3.35 16.52
CA ASN A 49 9.20 2.64 15.90
C ASN A 49 8.72 1.38 15.16
N ASN A 50 7.78 0.62 15.74
CA ASN A 50 7.22 -0.56 15.09
C ASN A 50 6.50 -0.21 13.77
N ILE A 51 5.65 0.82 13.77
CA ILE A 51 4.95 1.25 12.55
C ILE A 51 5.93 1.84 11.54
N ASN A 52 6.88 2.66 12.00
CA ASN A 52 7.91 3.24 11.16
C ASN A 52 8.78 2.17 10.48
N GLU A 53 9.22 1.15 11.22
CA GLU A 53 10.02 0.05 10.69
C GLU A 53 9.24 -0.75 9.65
N GLN A 54 7.99 -1.07 9.95
CA GLN A 54 7.13 -1.81 9.05
C GLN A 54 6.84 -1.05 7.75
N LEU A 55 6.48 0.24 7.84
CA LEU A 55 6.25 1.06 6.65
C LEU A 55 7.55 1.28 5.86
N SER A 56 8.68 1.45 6.53
CA SER A 56 9.98 1.57 5.86
C SER A 56 10.37 0.30 5.10
N GLY A 57 10.00 -0.87 5.62
CA GLY A 57 10.21 -2.16 4.95
C GLY A 57 9.27 -2.39 3.76
N ASN A 58 8.02 -1.92 3.85
CA ASN A 58 7.03 -2.09 2.79
C ASN A 58 7.15 -1.04 1.67
N PHE A 59 7.74 0.12 1.97
CA PHE A 59 7.91 1.25 1.03
C PHE A 59 9.38 1.70 0.98
N PRO A 60 10.32 0.81 0.62
CA PRO A 60 11.74 1.08 0.73
C PRO A 60 12.23 2.19 -0.18
N VAL A 61 11.72 2.31 -1.41
CA VAL A 61 12.11 3.38 -2.34
C VAL A 61 11.54 4.71 -1.86
N LEU A 62 10.26 4.76 -1.53
CA LEU A 62 9.62 5.98 -1.00
C LEU A 62 10.33 6.45 0.28
N ARG A 63 10.68 5.52 1.17
CA ARG A 63 11.47 5.80 2.38
C ARG A 63 12.85 6.38 2.05
N GLN A 64 13.54 5.79 1.08
CA GLN A 64 14.90 6.16 0.71
C GLN A 64 15.00 7.55 0.08
N ILE A 65 14.00 7.94 -0.72
CA ILE A 65 13.95 9.27 -1.37
C ILE A 65 13.37 10.37 -0.47
N THR A 66 12.82 10.00 0.69
CA THR A 66 12.21 10.93 1.63
C THR A 66 13.17 11.14 2.83
N SER A 67 13.44 12.40 3.21
CA SER A 67 14.28 12.69 4.39
C SER A 67 13.66 12.11 5.67
N ASP A 68 14.50 11.78 6.66
CA ASP A 68 14.04 11.23 7.93
C ASP A 68 12.97 12.09 8.60
N GLU A 69 13.14 13.39 8.60
CA GLU A 69 12.18 14.33 9.20
C GLU A 69 10.82 14.25 8.51
N ARG A 70 10.79 14.26 7.19
CA ARG A 70 9.54 14.19 6.40
C ARG A 70 8.89 12.83 6.51
N TRP A 71 9.68 11.76 6.46
CA TRP A 71 9.19 10.41 6.62
C TRP A 71 8.55 10.20 8.00
N HIS A 72 9.23 10.60 9.07
CA HIS A 72 8.70 10.50 10.43
C HIS A 72 7.44 11.34 10.62
N ALA A 73 7.38 12.52 10.02
CA ALA A 73 6.18 13.35 10.04
C ALA A 73 5.00 12.65 9.31
N LEU A 74 5.27 11.99 8.16
CA LEU A 74 4.27 11.23 7.40
C LEU A 74 3.75 10.03 8.20
N VAL A 75 4.64 9.24 8.81
CA VAL A 75 4.26 8.11 9.67
C VAL A 75 3.45 8.59 10.87
N ARG A 76 3.84 9.69 11.50
CA ARG A 76 3.10 10.26 12.63
C ARG A 76 1.71 10.77 12.21
N ASP A 77 1.60 11.39 11.03
CA ASP A 77 0.30 11.85 10.51
C ASP A 77 -0.62 10.67 10.20
N PHE A 78 -0.11 9.60 9.60
CA PHE A 78 -0.82 8.34 9.43
C PHE A 78 -1.34 7.81 10.76
N MET A 79 -0.47 7.63 11.76
CA MET A 79 -0.88 7.15 13.08
C MET A 79 -1.94 8.02 13.73
N ARG A 80 -1.89 9.34 13.52
CA ARG A 80 -2.82 10.31 14.08
C ARG A 80 -4.20 10.25 13.44
N LYS A 81 -4.24 10.23 12.10
CA LYS A 81 -5.49 10.36 11.32
C LYS A 81 -6.15 9.03 11.03
N HIS A 82 -5.38 8.10 10.49
CA HIS A 82 -5.91 6.82 10.07
C HIS A 82 -6.28 5.93 11.27
N ARG A 83 -7.42 5.28 11.18
CA ARG A 83 -7.86 4.30 12.18
C ARG A 83 -7.79 2.91 11.57
N SER A 84 -6.68 2.24 11.83
CA SER A 84 -6.50 0.85 11.41
C SER A 84 -7.63 -0.03 11.93
N VAL A 85 -8.21 -0.80 11.03
CA VAL A 85 -9.35 -1.70 11.32
C VAL A 85 -8.92 -3.16 11.37
N THR A 86 -7.72 -3.47 10.89
CA THR A 86 -7.17 -4.82 10.88
C THR A 86 -6.10 -5.01 11.97
N PRO A 87 -6.06 -6.19 12.62
CA PRO A 87 -4.96 -6.57 13.49
C PRO A 87 -3.77 -7.18 12.74
N LEU A 88 -3.86 -7.34 11.41
CA LEU A 88 -2.85 -8.04 10.61
C LEU A 88 -1.76 -7.08 10.16
N PHE A 89 -0.53 -7.36 10.52
CA PHE A 89 0.63 -6.55 10.14
C PHE A 89 0.85 -6.48 8.63
N THR A 90 0.51 -7.53 7.90
CA THR A 90 0.60 -7.57 6.43
C THR A 90 -0.34 -6.57 5.74
N GLU A 91 -1.41 -6.16 6.41
CA GLU A 91 -2.39 -5.21 5.88
C GLU A 91 -2.08 -3.75 6.19
N VAL A 92 -1.11 -3.46 7.06
CA VAL A 92 -0.71 -2.08 7.39
C VAL A 92 -0.23 -1.32 6.15
N ALA A 93 0.40 -2.00 5.20
CA ALA A 93 0.80 -1.39 3.94
C ALA A 93 -0.41 -0.93 3.11
N LEU A 94 -1.46 -1.74 3.04
CA LEU A 94 -2.73 -1.37 2.38
C LEU A 94 -3.42 -0.21 3.11
N GLU A 95 -3.46 -0.24 4.42
CA GLU A 95 -4.05 0.85 5.22
C GLU A 95 -3.28 2.17 5.04
N PHE A 96 -1.95 2.11 4.94
CA PHE A 96 -1.14 3.29 4.65
C PHE A 96 -1.40 3.83 3.24
N LEU A 97 -1.54 2.95 2.24
CA LEU A 97 -1.89 3.35 0.88
C LEU A 97 -3.28 4.01 0.83
N ASN A 98 -4.28 3.43 1.51
CA ASN A 98 -5.62 4.01 1.61
C ASN A 98 -5.59 5.39 2.30
N TYR A 99 -4.81 5.52 3.37
CA TYR A 99 -4.61 6.81 4.03
C TYR A 99 -4.01 7.86 3.08
N LEU A 100 -2.99 7.50 2.29
CA LEU A 100 -2.39 8.41 1.31
C LEU A 100 -3.38 8.85 0.24
N GLN A 101 -4.26 7.95 -0.17
CA GLN A 101 -5.21 8.18 -1.25
C GLN A 101 -6.46 8.93 -0.80
N GLU A 102 -7.00 8.61 0.37
CA GLU A 102 -8.36 9.02 0.76
C GLU A 102 -8.39 10.03 1.92
N GLU A 103 -7.41 9.99 2.82
CA GLU A 103 -7.47 10.76 4.07
C GLU A 103 -6.44 11.89 4.14
N ARG A 104 -5.35 11.74 3.39
CA ARG A 104 -4.26 12.71 3.43
C ARG A 104 -4.39 13.75 2.33
N GLU A 105 -4.41 15.02 2.71
CA GLU A 105 -4.29 16.11 1.74
C GLU A 105 -2.84 16.19 1.22
N PRO A 106 -2.63 16.25 -0.11
CA PRO A 106 -1.29 16.43 -0.68
C PRO A 106 -0.61 17.69 -0.13
N GLN A 107 0.67 17.57 0.18
CA GLN A 107 1.48 18.68 0.68
C GLN A 107 2.39 19.24 -0.44
N PRO A 108 2.73 20.53 -0.44
CA PRO A 108 3.61 21.11 -1.45
C PRO A 108 4.99 20.44 -1.55
N ALA A 109 5.41 19.78 -0.48
CA ALA A 109 6.68 19.07 -0.41
C ALA A 109 6.60 17.61 -0.84
N ASP A 110 5.40 17.09 -1.17
CA ASP A 110 5.26 15.71 -1.61
C ASP A 110 5.80 15.52 -3.03
N TRP A 111 6.31 14.32 -3.27
CA TRP A 111 6.66 13.92 -4.62
C TRP A 111 5.39 13.78 -5.48
N PRO A 112 5.37 14.30 -6.70
CA PRO A 112 4.18 14.24 -7.54
C PRO A 112 3.76 12.81 -7.91
N PHE A 113 4.69 11.87 -7.81
CA PHE A 113 4.51 10.44 -8.07
C PHE A 113 4.33 9.60 -6.77
N MET A 114 4.25 10.22 -5.60
CA MET A 114 4.29 9.53 -4.30
C MET A 114 3.22 8.44 -4.19
N LEU A 115 2.00 8.71 -4.59
CA LEU A 115 0.90 7.75 -4.51
C LEU A 115 1.09 6.57 -5.46
N GLU A 116 1.51 6.82 -6.69
CA GLU A 116 1.76 5.77 -7.67
C GLU A 116 2.97 4.90 -7.28
N LEU A 117 4.03 5.52 -6.74
CA LEU A 117 5.17 4.79 -6.21
C LEU A 117 4.78 3.91 -5.02
N ALA A 118 4.04 4.46 -4.06
CA ALA A 118 3.55 3.68 -2.92
C ALA A 118 2.65 2.52 -3.39
N HIS A 119 1.76 2.75 -4.36
CA HIS A 119 0.95 1.67 -4.93
C HIS A 119 1.83 0.60 -5.60
N TYR A 120 2.85 0.99 -6.36
CA TYR A 120 3.77 0.06 -7.01
C TYR A 120 4.52 -0.83 -5.99
N GLU A 121 5.06 -0.24 -4.92
CA GLU A 121 5.73 -0.99 -3.86
C GLU A 121 4.75 -1.90 -3.08
N TYR A 122 3.52 -1.44 -2.83
CA TYR A 122 2.47 -2.26 -2.23
C TYR A 122 2.09 -3.46 -3.10
N VAL A 123 2.02 -3.30 -4.42
CA VAL A 123 1.64 -4.39 -5.34
C VAL A 123 2.59 -5.57 -5.26
N GLU A 124 3.88 -5.35 -5.06
CA GLU A 124 4.86 -6.43 -4.84
C GLU A 124 4.46 -7.31 -3.65
N LEU A 125 4.18 -6.68 -2.51
CA LEU A 125 3.70 -7.38 -1.32
C LEU A 125 2.35 -8.08 -1.59
N ALA A 126 1.39 -7.37 -2.17
CA ALA A 126 0.05 -7.90 -2.42
C ALA A 126 0.07 -9.15 -3.32
N VAL A 127 0.90 -9.14 -4.39
CA VAL A 127 1.08 -10.29 -5.28
C VAL A 127 1.81 -11.43 -4.57
N SER A 128 2.81 -11.12 -3.72
CA SER A 128 3.59 -12.13 -2.99
C SER A 128 2.75 -12.94 -2.00
N ILE A 129 1.78 -12.29 -1.33
CA ILE A 129 0.93 -12.93 -0.30
C ILE A 129 -0.43 -13.37 -0.83
N SER A 130 -0.73 -13.18 -2.11
CA SER A 130 -2.01 -13.55 -2.71
C SER A 130 -2.23 -15.06 -2.68
N SER A 131 -3.42 -15.49 -2.27
CA SER A 131 -3.88 -16.88 -2.35
C SER A 131 -4.64 -17.18 -3.66
N ALA A 132 -4.69 -16.26 -4.60
CA ALA A 132 -5.48 -16.40 -5.81
C ALA A 132 -5.08 -17.60 -6.70
N ASP A 133 -3.84 -18.09 -6.61
CA ASP A 133 -3.40 -19.29 -7.33
C ASP A 133 -4.08 -20.56 -6.84
N GLU A 134 -4.50 -20.61 -5.57
CA GLU A 134 -5.23 -21.75 -4.98
C GLU A 134 -6.65 -21.86 -5.56
N GLU A 135 -7.18 -20.75 -6.07
CA GLU A 135 -8.51 -20.66 -6.69
C GLU A 135 -8.46 -20.82 -8.22
N ALA A 136 -7.25 -20.92 -8.79
CA ALA A 136 -7.07 -21.10 -10.22
C ALA A 136 -7.62 -22.46 -10.67
N GLY A 137 -8.52 -22.45 -11.62
CA GLY A 137 -9.08 -23.66 -12.22
C GLY A 137 -8.02 -24.46 -13.00
N GLU A 138 -8.39 -25.65 -13.45
CA GLU A 138 -7.56 -26.46 -14.34
C GLU A 138 -7.34 -25.73 -15.68
N TYR A 139 -6.10 -25.72 -16.17
CA TYR A 139 -5.74 -25.17 -17.47
C TYR A 139 -4.73 -26.09 -18.17
N ASP A 140 -4.73 -26.07 -19.50
CA ASP A 140 -3.74 -26.77 -20.31
C ASP A 140 -2.54 -25.85 -20.59
N PRO A 141 -1.35 -26.10 -20.01
CA PRO A 141 -0.18 -25.25 -20.22
C PRO A 141 0.37 -25.31 -21.67
N ASN A 142 -0.09 -26.28 -22.47
CA ASN A 142 0.31 -26.46 -23.88
C ASN A 142 -0.85 -26.14 -24.84
N GLY A 143 -1.95 -25.57 -24.32
CA GLY A 143 -3.12 -25.22 -25.13
C GLY A 143 -2.79 -24.18 -26.20
N ASP A 144 -3.54 -24.20 -27.29
CA ASP A 144 -3.41 -23.20 -28.36
C ASP A 144 -4.02 -21.87 -27.90
N LEU A 145 -3.16 -20.86 -27.70
CA LEU A 145 -3.59 -19.54 -27.25
C LEU A 145 -4.44 -18.77 -28.26
N VAL A 146 -4.39 -19.16 -29.55
CA VAL A 146 -5.15 -18.51 -30.63
C VAL A 146 -6.51 -19.17 -30.82
N ALA A 147 -6.53 -20.48 -30.97
CA ALA A 147 -7.77 -21.25 -31.17
C ALA A 147 -8.49 -21.58 -29.87
N GLY A 148 -7.79 -21.61 -28.76
CA GLY A 148 -8.33 -21.86 -27.44
C GLY A 148 -8.73 -20.58 -26.69
N GLN A 149 -9.08 -20.73 -25.42
CA GLN A 149 -9.44 -19.65 -24.52
C GLN A 149 -8.22 -19.29 -23.67
N PRO A 150 -7.47 -18.20 -24.00
CA PRO A 150 -6.31 -17.80 -23.22
C PRO A 150 -6.73 -17.27 -21.84
N LEU A 151 -6.00 -17.69 -20.82
CA LEU A 151 -6.22 -17.26 -19.45
C LEU A 151 -5.04 -16.40 -18.95
N VAL A 152 -5.35 -15.30 -18.28
CA VAL A 152 -4.35 -14.52 -17.54
C VAL A 152 -4.26 -15.13 -16.14
N GLY A 153 -3.04 -15.43 -15.69
CA GLY A 153 -2.82 -15.97 -14.35
C GLY A 153 -3.45 -15.08 -13.27
N PRO A 154 -4.05 -15.67 -12.24
CA PRO A 154 -4.78 -14.89 -11.22
C PRO A 154 -3.87 -13.97 -10.41
N THR A 155 -2.59 -14.32 -10.27
CA THR A 155 -1.55 -13.50 -9.61
C THR A 155 -0.82 -12.58 -10.60
N ALA A 156 -1.29 -12.43 -11.84
CA ALA A 156 -0.75 -11.47 -12.80
C ALA A 156 -1.60 -10.19 -12.83
N TRP A 157 -1.02 -9.11 -12.36
CA TRP A 157 -1.67 -7.80 -12.26
C TRP A 157 -1.20 -6.90 -13.40
N ASN A 158 -2.15 -6.46 -14.23
CA ASN A 158 -1.90 -5.54 -15.34
C ASN A 158 -2.16 -4.11 -14.88
N LEU A 159 -1.12 -3.29 -14.81
CA LEU A 159 -1.09 -1.98 -14.17
C LEU A 159 -0.66 -0.90 -15.16
N SER A 160 -1.17 0.32 -14.95
CA SER A 160 -0.79 1.50 -15.73
C SER A 160 -0.56 2.66 -14.79
N TYR A 161 0.60 3.29 -14.92
CA TYR A 161 1.03 4.43 -14.13
C TYR A 161 1.31 5.63 -15.02
N ARG A 162 1.02 6.80 -14.54
CA ARG A 162 1.42 8.04 -15.20
C ARG A 162 2.93 8.26 -15.14
N TRP A 163 3.57 7.73 -14.08
CA TRP A 163 4.99 7.89 -13.81
C TRP A 163 5.74 6.57 -14.06
N PRO A 164 7.04 6.62 -14.43
CA PRO A 164 7.87 5.43 -14.59
C PRO A 164 8.32 4.90 -13.23
N VAL A 165 7.37 4.45 -12.40
CA VAL A 165 7.55 4.09 -10.98
C VAL A 165 8.65 3.06 -10.74
N HIS A 166 8.85 2.13 -11.69
CA HIS A 166 9.86 1.08 -11.62
C HIS A 166 11.29 1.59 -11.79
N THR A 167 11.46 2.83 -12.23
CA THR A 167 12.80 3.46 -12.40
C THR A 167 13.10 4.51 -11.34
N ILE A 168 12.13 4.85 -10.49
CA ILE A 168 12.28 5.86 -9.45
C ILE A 168 13.22 5.34 -8.35
N GLY A 169 14.15 6.19 -7.96
CA GLY A 169 15.10 5.93 -6.90
C GLY A 169 15.92 7.18 -6.58
N PRO A 170 16.85 7.12 -5.62
CA PRO A 170 17.64 8.29 -5.20
C PRO A 170 18.39 9.00 -6.33
N GLU A 171 18.77 8.25 -7.35
CA GLU A 171 19.51 8.78 -8.51
C GLU A 171 18.59 9.18 -9.68
N ASN A 172 17.30 8.85 -9.59
CA ASN A 172 16.30 9.13 -10.63
C ASN A 172 14.99 9.61 -10.01
N LEU A 173 14.85 10.91 -9.88
CA LEU A 173 13.67 11.59 -9.33
C LEU A 173 13.04 12.46 -10.42
N PRO A 174 12.09 11.93 -11.20
CA PRO A 174 11.46 12.69 -12.29
C PRO A 174 10.63 13.85 -11.73
N THR A 175 10.76 15.02 -12.34
CA THR A 175 10.01 16.24 -11.99
C THR A 175 8.75 16.43 -12.84
N GLU A 176 8.73 15.80 -14.03
CA GLU A 176 7.62 15.85 -14.96
C GLU A 176 7.23 14.43 -15.38
N ALA A 177 5.93 14.19 -15.49
CA ALA A 177 5.45 12.92 -15.98
C ALA A 177 5.72 12.79 -17.50
N PRO A 178 6.09 11.59 -18.00
CA PRO A 178 6.19 11.34 -19.43
C PRO A 178 4.88 11.60 -20.16
N SER A 179 4.97 11.80 -21.48
CA SER A 179 3.79 11.96 -22.34
C SER A 179 2.96 10.69 -22.46
N GLU A 180 3.60 9.54 -22.35
CA GLU A 180 2.97 8.22 -22.40
C GLU A 180 3.01 7.55 -21.02
N PRO A 181 1.95 6.83 -20.63
CA PRO A 181 1.93 6.09 -19.39
C PRO A 181 2.89 4.90 -19.43
N THR A 182 3.37 4.51 -18.27
CA THR A 182 4.13 3.28 -18.06
C THR A 182 3.17 2.13 -17.79
N HIS A 183 3.30 1.05 -18.53
CA HIS A 183 2.50 -0.15 -18.34
C HIS A 183 3.37 -1.28 -17.79
N LEU A 184 2.92 -1.91 -16.71
CA LEU A 184 3.62 -2.98 -16.03
C LEU A 184 2.71 -4.20 -15.83
N VAL A 185 3.28 -5.38 -15.97
CA VAL A 185 2.69 -6.61 -15.41
C VAL A 185 3.52 -7.01 -14.21
N VAL A 186 2.85 -7.14 -13.07
CA VAL A 186 3.46 -7.70 -11.86
C VAL A 186 2.84 -9.07 -11.64
N TYR A 187 3.65 -10.11 -11.54
CA TYR A 187 3.16 -11.46 -11.40
C TYR A 187 4.03 -12.32 -10.49
N ARG A 188 3.42 -13.32 -9.88
CA ARG A 188 4.11 -14.35 -9.12
C ARG A 188 4.26 -15.60 -9.98
N ASP A 189 5.48 -16.11 -10.07
CA ASP A 189 5.75 -17.36 -10.78
C ASP A 189 5.47 -18.59 -9.90
N ARG A 190 5.63 -19.79 -10.49
CA ARG A 190 5.41 -21.07 -9.79
C ARG A 190 6.43 -21.39 -8.70
N ALA A 191 7.52 -20.64 -8.61
CA ALA A 191 8.53 -20.73 -7.58
C ALA A 191 8.34 -19.67 -6.47
N ASP A 192 7.16 -19.02 -6.45
CA ASP A 192 6.78 -17.93 -5.55
C ASP A 192 7.61 -16.64 -5.73
N GLY A 193 8.35 -16.51 -6.83
CA GLY A 193 9.07 -15.28 -7.17
C GLY A 193 8.13 -14.23 -7.76
N VAL A 194 8.19 -13.00 -7.25
CA VAL A 194 7.48 -11.86 -7.84
C VAL A 194 8.34 -11.21 -8.91
N HIS A 195 7.76 -10.97 -10.06
CA HIS A 195 8.43 -10.40 -11.23
C HIS A 195 7.69 -9.20 -11.75
N PHE A 196 8.47 -8.26 -12.32
CA PHE A 196 7.98 -7.05 -12.95
C PHE A 196 8.36 -7.05 -14.42
N LEU A 197 7.40 -6.81 -15.29
CA LEU A 197 7.60 -6.74 -16.73
C LEU A 197 7.02 -5.44 -17.27
N GLU A 198 7.87 -4.59 -17.85
CA GLU A 198 7.39 -3.44 -18.61
C GLU A 198 6.84 -3.90 -19.95
N ILE A 199 5.64 -3.44 -20.30
CA ILE A 199 4.92 -3.79 -21.51
C ILE A 199 4.50 -2.54 -22.27
N ASN A 200 4.23 -2.69 -23.56
CA ASN A 200 3.67 -1.59 -24.35
C ASN A 200 2.14 -1.51 -24.24
N ALA A 201 1.56 -0.42 -24.71
CA ALA A 201 0.13 -0.17 -24.66
C ALA A 201 -0.72 -1.23 -25.39
N VAL A 202 -0.18 -1.87 -26.45
CA VAL A 202 -0.88 -2.91 -27.19
C VAL A 202 -1.00 -4.17 -26.33
N THR A 203 0.09 -4.61 -25.68
CA THR A 203 0.10 -5.75 -24.77
C THR A 203 -0.78 -5.46 -23.55
N GLN A 204 -0.72 -4.25 -23.01
CA GLN A 204 -1.58 -3.82 -21.90
C GLN A 204 -3.06 -3.97 -22.27
N ARG A 205 -3.45 -3.48 -23.46
CA ARG A 205 -4.84 -3.58 -23.91
C ARG A 205 -5.25 -5.03 -24.18
N LEU A 206 -4.37 -5.85 -24.74
CA LEU A 206 -4.62 -7.28 -24.94
C LEU A 206 -4.92 -7.98 -23.60
N LEU A 207 -4.06 -7.81 -22.61
CA LEU A 207 -4.28 -8.43 -21.28
C LEU A 207 -5.57 -7.93 -20.61
N GLN A 208 -5.92 -6.67 -20.83
CA GLN A 208 -7.18 -6.12 -20.35
C GLN A 208 -8.38 -6.79 -21.06
N LEU A 209 -8.33 -6.93 -22.37
CA LEU A 209 -9.40 -7.58 -23.15
C LEU A 209 -9.59 -9.03 -22.72
N LEU A 210 -8.50 -9.77 -22.46
CA LEU A 210 -8.59 -11.16 -21.98
C LEU A 210 -9.27 -11.24 -20.60
N LYS A 211 -9.05 -10.28 -19.72
CA LYS A 211 -9.73 -10.19 -18.41
C LYS A 211 -11.21 -9.78 -18.53
N GLU A 212 -11.53 -8.87 -19.45
CA GLU A 212 -12.89 -8.38 -19.68
C GLU A 212 -13.79 -9.39 -20.39
N ASN A 213 -13.21 -10.31 -21.17
CA ASN A 213 -13.92 -11.26 -22.03
C ASN A 213 -13.53 -12.71 -21.74
N PRO A 214 -13.75 -13.22 -20.51
CA PRO A 214 -13.46 -14.60 -20.19
C PRO A 214 -14.31 -15.53 -21.04
N GLY A 215 -13.67 -16.49 -21.69
CA GLY A 215 -14.34 -17.45 -22.56
C GLY A 215 -14.29 -17.16 -24.06
N HIS A 216 -13.72 -16.01 -24.46
CA HIS A 216 -13.41 -15.74 -25.86
C HIS A 216 -12.14 -16.50 -26.27
N THR A 217 -12.03 -16.82 -27.57
CA THR A 217 -10.81 -17.38 -28.14
C THR A 217 -9.82 -16.28 -28.46
N GLY A 218 -8.56 -16.63 -28.71
CA GLY A 218 -7.57 -15.65 -29.17
C GLY A 218 -7.84 -15.10 -30.57
N LEU A 219 -8.83 -15.63 -31.31
CA LEU A 219 -9.28 -15.15 -32.62
C LEU A 219 -10.41 -14.11 -32.51
N ASP A 220 -11.12 -14.03 -31.40
CA ASP A 220 -12.22 -13.09 -31.18
C ASP A 220 -11.70 -11.71 -30.82
#